data_f82e6a25becb34db5209b39b5790ad23
#
_entry.id   f82e6a25becb34db5209b39b5790ad23
#
_cell.length_a   1.000
_cell.length_b   1.000
_cell.length_c   1.000
_cell.angle_alpha   90.00
_cell.angle_beta   90.00
_cell.angle_gamma   90.00
#
_symmetry.space_group_name_H-M   'P 1'
#
loop_
_entity.id
_entity.type
_entity.pdbx_description
1 polymer ?
#
loop_
_entity_poly.entity_id
_entity_poly.type
_entity_poly.pdbx_seq_one_letter_code
_entity_poly.pdbx_strand_id
1 'polypeptide(L)'
;MDLPAETAARLAALALANVATEYPFHLTHLARDERDIRAPRELHPAFFGSYDWHSCVHMHWTLARLLRLAPAAVDAAAIARHFDARLTADNVARELAYFRAPGRASFERPYGWAWLLALAAELDALAASHAPARAWRDALAPLARHLAQAFVDFLPRAEYPVRAGSHGNSAFALVLALE
;
A
#
# COMPACT_ATOMS: atom_id res chain seq x y z
N MET A 1 -15.70 -17.07 7.83
CA MET A 1 -16.01 -17.41 6.41
C MET A 1 -14.74 -17.97 5.82
N ASP A 2 -14.76 -19.24 5.45
CA ASP A 2 -13.57 -19.90 4.90
C ASP A 2 -13.42 -19.54 3.42
N LEU A 3 -12.27 -18.98 3.05
CA LEU A 3 -11.94 -18.67 1.67
C LEU A 3 -11.53 -20.00 0.97
N PRO A 4 -12.20 -20.41 -0.13
CA PRO A 4 -11.80 -21.61 -0.86
C PRO A 4 -10.35 -21.51 -1.37
N ALA A 5 -9.60 -22.61 -1.28
CA ALA A 5 -8.18 -22.65 -1.64
C ALA A 5 -7.91 -22.20 -3.07
N GLU A 6 -8.77 -22.65 -4.02
CA GLU A 6 -8.68 -22.22 -5.44
C GLU A 6 -8.86 -20.71 -5.60
N THR A 7 -9.82 -20.12 -4.88
CA THR A 7 -10.04 -18.66 -4.91
C THR A 7 -8.84 -17.92 -4.34
N ALA A 8 -8.27 -18.39 -3.20
CA ALA A 8 -7.07 -17.82 -2.63
C ALA A 8 -5.88 -17.85 -3.60
N ALA A 9 -5.65 -19.00 -4.23
CA ALA A 9 -4.60 -19.17 -5.24
C ALA A 9 -4.77 -18.22 -6.44
N ARG A 10 -5.98 -18.10 -6.97
CA ARG A 10 -6.28 -17.20 -8.09
C ARG A 10 -6.06 -15.73 -7.72
N LEU A 11 -6.52 -15.30 -6.56
CA LEU A 11 -6.34 -13.92 -6.08
C LEU A 11 -4.86 -13.60 -5.85
N ALA A 12 -4.08 -14.53 -5.27
CA ALA A 12 -2.65 -14.36 -5.08
C ALA A 12 -1.89 -14.25 -6.40
N ALA A 13 -2.21 -15.13 -7.38
CA ALA A 13 -1.60 -15.10 -8.71
C ALA A 13 -1.92 -13.77 -9.43
N LEU A 14 -3.17 -13.30 -9.35
CA LEU A 14 -3.58 -12.02 -9.92
C LEU A 14 -2.83 -10.85 -9.25
N ALA A 15 -2.74 -10.84 -7.93
CA ALA A 15 -2.04 -9.79 -7.21
C ALA A 15 -0.54 -9.76 -7.54
N LEU A 16 0.12 -10.92 -7.61
CA LEU A 16 1.53 -11.03 -8.03
C LEU A 16 1.75 -10.53 -9.47
N ALA A 17 0.85 -10.87 -10.38
CA ALA A 17 0.92 -10.38 -11.76
C ALA A 17 0.77 -8.85 -11.83
N ASN A 18 -0.19 -8.29 -11.08
CA ASN A 18 -0.45 -6.85 -11.07
C ASN A 18 0.75 -6.06 -10.51
N VAL A 19 1.33 -6.47 -9.38
CA VAL A 19 2.49 -5.76 -8.79
C VAL A 19 3.77 -5.90 -9.62
N ALA A 20 3.83 -6.85 -10.55
CA ALA A 20 4.91 -7.00 -11.51
C ALA A 20 4.72 -6.14 -12.78
N THR A 21 3.50 -5.66 -13.04
CA THR A 21 3.15 -4.90 -14.25
C THR A 21 3.25 -3.41 -13.99
N GLU A 22 4.31 -2.77 -14.49
CA GLU A 22 4.57 -1.35 -14.26
C GLU A 22 3.67 -0.43 -15.10
N TYR A 23 3.30 -0.84 -16.31
CA TYR A 23 2.50 -0.03 -17.23
C TYR A 23 1.28 -0.78 -17.73
N PRO A 24 0.10 -0.05 -17.97
CA PRO A 24 -0.09 1.38 -17.80
C PRO A 24 -0.05 1.81 -16.32
N PHE A 25 0.43 3.01 -16.01
CA PHE A 25 0.48 3.56 -14.66
C PHE A 25 -0.05 5.00 -14.65
N HIS A 26 -0.98 5.28 -13.74
CA HIS A 26 -1.57 6.60 -13.56
C HIS A 26 -0.86 7.36 -12.44
N LEU A 27 -0.01 8.31 -12.82
CA LEU A 27 0.60 9.25 -11.88
C LEU A 27 -0.41 10.34 -11.52
N THR A 28 -0.75 10.44 -10.23
CA THR A 28 -1.75 11.39 -9.72
C THR A 28 -1.13 12.64 -9.10
N HIS A 29 0.14 12.91 -9.32
CA HIS A 29 0.81 14.07 -8.78
C HIS A 29 0.91 15.24 -9.77
N LEU A 30 0.98 16.45 -9.24
CA LEU A 30 1.32 17.63 -10.03
C LEU A 30 2.83 17.64 -10.30
N ALA A 31 3.23 17.55 -11.58
CA ALA A 31 4.62 17.78 -11.97
C ALA A 31 4.94 19.28 -11.85
N ARG A 32 5.96 19.62 -11.08
CA ARG A 32 6.38 21.01 -10.84
C ARG A 32 7.47 21.47 -11.79
N ASP A 33 8.30 20.53 -12.22
CA ASP A 33 9.32 20.72 -13.24
C ASP A 33 9.67 19.35 -13.89
N GLU A 34 10.60 19.35 -14.83
CA GLU A 34 11.01 18.15 -15.57
C GLU A 34 11.57 17.04 -14.68
N ARG A 35 12.10 17.34 -13.50
CA ARG A 35 12.65 16.35 -12.55
C ARG A 35 11.57 15.53 -11.86
N ASP A 36 10.32 15.98 -11.93
CA ASP A 36 9.15 15.24 -11.42
C ASP A 36 8.65 14.19 -12.44
N ILE A 37 9.16 14.23 -13.69
CA ILE A 37 8.78 13.29 -14.75
C ILE A 37 9.76 12.13 -14.75
N ARG A 38 9.42 11.08 -13.99
CA ARG A 38 10.22 9.86 -13.84
C ARG A 38 9.36 8.62 -13.99
N ALA A 39 10.03 7.49 -14.24
CA ALA A 39 9.35 6.20 -14.26
C ALA A 39 8.70 5.86 -12.91
N PRO A 40 7.55 5.17 -12.88
CA PRO A 40 6.88 4.78 -11.64
C PRO A 40 7.81 4.12 -10.62
N ARG A 41 8.68 3.18 -11.05
CA ARG A 41 9.66 2.53 -10.18
C ARG A 41 10.70 3.46 -9.55
N GLU A 42 10.97 4.59 -10.18
CA GLU A 42 11.92 5.58 -9.65
C GLU A 42 11.27 6.47 -8.60
N LEU A 43 10.00 6.80 -8.78
CA LEU A 43 9.20 7.60 -7.84
C LEU A 43 8.73 6.76 -6.65
N HIS A 44 8.27 5.54 -6.93
CA HIS A 44 7.59 4.65 -5.99
C HIS A 44 8.24 3.26 -5.97
N PRO A 45 9.48 3.12 -5.48
CA PRO A 45 10.22 1.86 -5.57
C PRO A 45 9.58 0.71 -4.77
N ALA A 46 8.82 1.01 -3.72
CA ALA A 46 8.05 0.01 -2.99
C ALA A 46 6.72 -0.31 -3.68
N PHE A 47 6.04 0.70 -4.24
CA PHE A 47 4.65 0.61 -4.70
C PHE A 47 4.46 1.02 -6.16
N PHE A 48 5.37 0.62 -7.05
CA PHE A 48 5.13 0.64 -8.48
C PHE A 48 4.55 -0.69 -8.96
N GLY A 49 3.91 -0.68 -10.09
CA GLY A 49 3.09 -1.78 -10.60
C GLY A 49 1.61 -1.54 -10.32
N SER A 50 0.76 -2.34 -10.92
CA SER A 50 -0.68 -2.09 -10.96
C SER A 50 -1.00 -0.79 -11.72
N TYR A 51 -2.24 -0.26 -11.58
CA TYR A 51 -2.65 0.92 -12.33
C TYR A 51 -2.14 2.23 -11.71
N ASP A 52 -2.05 2.28 -10.38
CA ASP A 52 -1.60 3.45 -9.61
C ASP A 52 -1.02 3.03 -8.25
N TRP A 53 -0.57 4.00 -7.47
CA TRP A 53 0.06 3.76 -6.19
C TRP A 53 -0.83 2.98 -5.21
N HIS A 54 -2.09 3.43 -5.01
CA HIS A 54 -2.98 2.75 -4.07
C HIS A 54 -3.41 1.36 -4.56
N SER A 55 -3.59 1.17 -5.86
CA SER A 55 -3.87 -0.17 -6.42
C SER A 55 -2.72 -1.14 -6.14
N CYS A 56 -1.48 -0.67 -6.20
CA CYS A 56 -0.32 -1.46 -5.82
C CYS A 56 -0.35 -1.81 -4.32
N VAL A 57 -0.70 -0.84 -3.45
CA VAL A 57 -0.87 -1.08 -2.01
C VAL A 57 -1.99 -2.10 -1.74
N HIS A 58 -3.12 -2.05 -2.47
CA HIS A 58 -4.18 -3.07 -2.38
C HIS A 58 -3.67 -4.48 -2.66
N MET A 59 -2.86 -4.62 -3.72
CA MET A 59 -2.30 -5.93 -4.07
C MET A 59 -1.33 -6.42 -2.99
N HIS A 60 -0.52 -5.56 -2.40
CA HIS A 60 0.34 -5.92 -1.27
C HIS A 60 -0.48 -6.35 -0.06
N TRP A 61 -1.54 -5.61 0.28
CA TRP A 61 -2.46 -6.01 1.35
C TRP A 61 -3.10 -7.37 1.06
N THR A 62 -3.57 -7.59 -0.17
CA THR A 62 -4.14 -8.87 -0.60
C THR A 62 -3.15 -10.02 -0.43
N LEU A 63 -1.90 -9.84 -0.86
CA LEU A 63 -0.85 -10.85 -0.72
C LEU A 63 -0.54 -11.16 0.75
N ALA A 64 -0.39 -10.14 1.59
CA ALA A 64 -0.16 -10.32 3.02
C ALA A 64 -1.33 -11.05 3.71
N ARG A 65 -2.57 -10.64 3.39
CA ARG A 65 -3.79 -11.25 3.91
C ARG A 65 -3.92 -12.72 3.53
N LEU A 66 -3.68 -13.05 2.26
CA LEU A 66 -3.76 -14.42 1.76
C LEU A 66 -2.63 -15.29 2.34
N LEU A 67 -1.43 -14.76 2.47
CA LEU A 67 -0.31 -15.46 3.10
C LEU A 67 -0.62 -15.79 4.56
N ARG A 68 -1.32 -14.92 5.28
CA ARG A 68 -1.75 -15.14 6.66
C ARG A 68 -2.92 -16.12 6.78
N LEU A 69 -3.96 -15.98 5.94
CA LEU A 69 -5.21 -16.73 6.09
C LEU A 69 -5.21 -18.09 5.38
N ALA A 70 -4.45 -18.23 4.31
CA ALA A 70 -4.45 -19.42 3.45
C ALA A 70 -3.02 -19.77 2.95
N PRO A 71 -2.01 -19.89 3.85
CA PRO A 71 -0.61 -20.06 3.42
C PRO A 71 -0.38 -21.32 2.58
N ALA A 72 -1.16 -22.39 2.80
CA ALA A 72 -1.05 -23.63 2.04
C ALA A 72 -1.68 -23.55 0.63
N ALA A 73 -2.48 -22.52 0.35
CA ALA A 73 -3.18 -22.35 -0.92
C ALA A 73 -2.46 -21.38 -1.88
N VAL A 74 -1.43 -20.68 -1.43
CA VAL A 74 -0.73 -19.65 -2.21
C VAL A 74 0.75 -20.00 -2.40
N ASP A 75 1.39 -19.42 -3.43
CA ASP A 75 2.85 -19.49 -3.55
C ASP A 75 3.51 -18.55 -2.53
N ALA A 76 3.64 -19.05 -1.29
CA ALA A 76 4.24 -18.31 -0.18
C ALA A 76 5.68 -17.85 -0.49
N ALA A 77 6.44 -18.64 -1.25
CA ALA A 77 7.80 -18.30 -1.62
C ALA A 77 7.86 -17.15 -2.64
N ALA A 78 6.95 -17.11 -3.61
CA ALA A 78 6.88 -16.01 -4.56
C ALA A 78 6.43 -14.71 -3.86
N ILE A 79 5.47 -14.80 -2.94
CA ILE A 79 5.02 -13.65 -2.14
C ILE A 79 6.16 -13.11 -1.28
N ALA A 80 6.89 -13.99 -0.59
CA ALA A 80 8.03 -13.57 0.24
C ALA A 80 9.13 -12.89 -0.59
N ARG A 81 9.54 -13.49 -1.72
CA ARG A 81 10.51 -12.86 -2.64
C ARG A 81 10.07 -11.48 -3.11
N HIS A 82 8.77 -11.31 -3.38
CA HIS A 82 8.23 -10.01 -3.78
C HIS A 82 8.35 -8.99 -2.64
N PHE A 83 7.93 -9.34 -1.42
CA PHE A 83 8.05 -8.44 -0.28
C PHE A 83 9.50 -8.12 0.09
N ASP A 84 10.40 -9.11 0.05
CA ASP A 84 11.83 -8.90 0.30
C ASP A 84 12.46 -7.91 -0.68
N ALA A 85 12.01 -7.92 -1.94
CA ALA A 85 12.51 -7.00 -2.96
C ALA A 85 11.90 -5.60 -2.86
N ARG A 86 10.66 -5.47 -2.36
CA ARG A 86 9.89 -4.22 -2.38
C ARG A 86 9.88 -3.49 -1.04
N LEU A 87 9.60 -4.19 0.06
CA LEU A 87 9.49 -3.60 1.39
C LEU A 87 10.84 -3.59 2.10
N THR A 88 11.82 -2.92 1.50
CA THR A 88 13.13 -2.65 2.10
C THR A 88 13.14 -1.28 2.78
N ALA A 89 14.02 -1.10 3.76
CA ALA A 89 14.19 0.19 4.43
C ALA A 89 14.53 1.32 3.44
N ASP A 90 15.36 1.04 2.43
CA ASP A 90 15.74 2.01 1.39
C ASP A 90 14.55 2.41 0.52
N ASN A 91 13.80 1.44 -0.01
CA ASN A 91 12.64 1.71 -0.85
C ASN A 91 11.58 2.53 -0.08
N VAL A 92 11.30 2.15 1.17
CA VAL A 92 10.32 2.86 2.00
C VAL A 92 10.82 4.25 2.40
N ALA A 93 12.11 4.43 2.63
CA ALA A 93 12.67 5.77 2.86
C ALA A 93 12.49 6.69 1.64
N ARG A 94 12.61 6.15 0.42
CA ARG A 94 12.35 6.91 -0.83
C ARG A 94 10.87 7.24 -0.99
N GLU A 95 9.95 6.32 -0.70
CA GLU A 95 8.51 6.61 -0.62
C GLU A 95 8.23 7.74 0.37
N LEU A 96 8.77 7.65 1.57
CA LEU A 96 8.59 8.67 2.61
C LEU A 96 9.16 10.04 2.17
N ALA A 97 10.30 10.06 1.50
CA ALA A 97 10.88 11.28 0.95
C ALA A 97 9.96 11.90 -0.13
N TYR A 98 9.32 11.07 -0.96
CA TYR A 98 8.33 11.51 -1.93
C TYR A 98 7.13 12.18 -1.26
N PHE A 99 6.52 11.54 -0.24
CA PHE A 99 5.38 12.12 0.51
C PHE A 99 5.72 13.45 1.20
N ARG A 100 6.96 13.60 1.66
CA ARG A 100 7.45 14.83 2.31
C ARG A 100 7.85 15.94 1.35
N ALA A 101 7.95 15.65 0.06
CA ALA A 101 8.36 16.63 -0.92
C ALA A 101 7.30 17.76 -1.06
N PRO A 102 7.71 19.00 -1.40
CA PRO A 102 6.80 20.09 -1.62
C PRO A 102 5.73 19.76 -2.69
N GLY A 103 4.45 20.07 -2.39
CA GLY A 103 3.33 19.83 -3.29
C GLY A 103 2.76 18.40 -3.23
N ARG A 104 3.26 17.52 -2.34
CA ARG A 104 2.77 16.12 -2.19
C ARG A 104 1.80 15.90 -1.02
N ALA A 105 1.48 16.92 -0.25
CA ALA A 105 0.66 16.79 0.96
C ALA A 105 -0.77 16.23 0.75
N SER A 106 -1.28 16.25 -0.48
CA SER A 106 -2.58 15.67 -0.84
C SER A 106 -2.48 14.39 -1.68
N PHE A 107 -1.27 13.94 -1.98
CA PHE A 107 -1.07 12.71 -2.75
C PHE A 107 -1.73 11.54 -2.02
N GLU A 108 -2.58 10.80 -2.74
CA GLU A 108 -3.33 9.62 -2.25
C GLU A 108 -4.32 9.88 -1.10
N ARG A 109 -4.60 11.14 -0.75
CA ARG A 109 -5.49 11.48 0.38
C ARG A 109 -6.98 11.36 0.01
N PRO A 110 -7.81 10.74 0.84
CA PRO A 110 -7.45 9.95 2.03
C PRO A 110 -7.36 8.44 1.77
N TYR A 111 -7.77 7.98 0.59
CA TYR A 111 -8.02 6.58 0.24
C TYR A 111 -6.74 5.74 0.28
N GLY A 112 -5.70 6.16 -0.44
CA GLY A 112 -4.43 5.45 -0.46
C GLY A 112 -3.74 5.44 0.91
N TRP A 113 -3.90 6.51 1.70
CA TRP A 113 -3.39 6.54 3.08
C TRP A 113 -4.02 5.45 3.94
N ALA A 114 -5.35 5.31 3.86
CA ALA A 114 -6.08 4.30 4.63
C ALA A 114 -5.64 2.87 4.23
N TRP A 115 -5.48 2.61 2.93
CA TRP A 115 -5.03 1.31 2.46
C TRP A 115 -3.60 0.98 2.90
N LEU A 116 -2.70 1.97 2.97
CA LEU A 116 -1.37 1.71 3.51
C LEU A 116 -1.40 1.41 5.00
N LEU A 117 -2.27 2.07 5.77
CA LEU A 117 -2.46 1.75 7.19
C LEU A 117 -3.04 0.34 7.37
N ALA A 118 -4.01 -0.05 6.54
CA ALA A 118 -4.53 -1.42 6.52
C ALA A 118 -3.45 -2.46 6.16
N LEU A 119 -2.56 -2.15 5.20
CA LEU A 119 -1.40 -3.00 4.90
C LEU A 119 -0.45 -3.11 6.10
N ALA A 120 -0.19 -2.00 6.79
CA ALA A 120 0.68 -2.01 7.97
C ALA A 120 0.11 -2.88 9.09
N ALA A 121 -1.20 -2.79 9.36
CA ALA A 121 -1.91 -3.62 10.32
C ALA A 121 -1.89 -5.10 9.91
N GLU A 122 -2.09 -5.41 8.63
CA GLU A 122 -2.03 -6.78 8.13
C GLU A 122 -0.63 -7.39 8.23
N LEU A 123 0.43 -6.61 7.98
CA LEU A 123 1.81 -7.06 8.17
C LEU A 123 2.15 -7.29 9.64
N ASP A 124 1.60 -6.48 10.55
CA ASP A 124 1.78 -6.70 11.99
C ASP A 124 1.11 -8.01 12.44
N ALA A 125 -0.12 -8.24 11.99
CA ALA A 125 -0.82 -9.50 12.25
C ALA A 125 -0.10 -10.73 11.64
N LEU A 126 0.42 -10.60 10.41
CA LEU A 126 1.20 -11.66 9.75
C LEU A 126 2.50 -11.96 10.49
N ALA A 127 3.19 -10.93 11.01
CA ALA A 127 4.46 -11.07 11.73
C ALA A 127 4.38 -11.92 13.00
N ALA A 128 3.18 -12.10 13.55
CA ALA A 128 2.95 -12.98 14.70
C ALA A 128 3.18 -14.47 14.37
N SER A 129 2.89 -14.89 13.12
CA SER A 129 2.99 -16.29 12.68
C SER A 129 4.02 -16.53 11.57
N HIS A 130 4.48 -15.48 10.89
CA HIS A 130 5.40 -15.55 9.73
C HIS A 130 6.63 -14.69 10.00
N ALA A 131 7.73 -15.30 10.44
CA ALA A 131 8.93 -14.59 10.87
C ALA A 131 9.50 -13.57 9.84
N PRO A 132 9.56 -13.85 8.52
CA PRO A 132 10.01 -12.87 7.52
C PRO A 132 9.19 -11.57 7.52
N ALA A 133 7.90 -11.62 7.84
CA ALA A 133 7.03 -10.45 7.84
C ALA A 133 7.43 -9.36 8.85
N ARG A 134 8.25 -9.71 9.85
CA ARG A 134 8.79 -8.73 10.82
C ARG A 134 9.65 -7.68 10.12
N ALA A 135 10.51 -8.11 9.19
CA ALA A 135 11.34 -7.20 8.44
C ALA A 135 10.52 -6.27 7.53
N TRP A 136 9.47 -6.80 6.87
CA TRP A 136 8.58 -6.01 6.02
C TRP A 136 7.78 -4.98 6.82
N ARG A 137 7.23 -5.41 7.97
CA ARG A 137 6.54 -4.53 8.93
C ARG A 137 7.44 -3.39 9.40
N ASP A 138 8.65 -3.74 9.85
CA ASP A 138 9.59 -2.76 10.41
C ASP A 138 10.06 -1.77 9.34
N ALA A 139 10.28 -2.24 8.11
CA ALA A 139 10.60 -1.38 6.98
C ALA A 139 9.44 -0.41 6.65
N LEU A 140 8.17 -0.87 6.67
CA LEU A 140 7.01 -0.05 6.33
C LEU A 140 6.65 0.98 7.43
N ALA A 141 6.99 0.69 8.69
CA ALA A 141 6.57 1.47 9.84
C ALA A 141 6.84 2.99 9.76
N PRO A 142 7.96 3.50 9.22
CA PRO A 142 8.16 4.95 9.09
C PRO A 142 7.15 5.64 8.18
N LEU A 143 6.77 5.02 7.06
CA LEU A 143 5.78 5.55 6.14
C LEU A 143 4.37 5.48 6.75
N ALA A 144 4.02 4.35 7.39
CA ALA A 144 2.75 4.19 8.07
C ALA A 144 2.55 5.26 9.17
N ARG A 145 3.56 5.52 10.00
CA ARG A 145 3.51 6.59 11.01
C ARG A 145 3.33 7.98 10.39
N HIS A 146 3.99 8.25 9.27
CA HIS A 146 3.83 9.53 8.56
C HIS A 146 2.39 9.72 8.06
N LEU A 147 1.79 8.70 7.47
CA LEU A 147 0.43 8.78 6.95
C LEU A 147 -0.63 8.80 8.07
N ALA A 148 -0.40 8.09 9.17
CA ALA A 148 -1.26 8.20 10.35
C ALA A 148 -1.26 9.64 10.90
N GLN A 149 -0.09 10.28 11.01
CA GLN A 149 -0.01 11.69 11.42
C GLN A 149 -0.69 12.61 10.40
N ALA A 150 -0.53 12.33 9.09
CA ALA A 150 -1.21 13.11 8.04
C ALA A 150 -2.74 13.02 8.16
N PHE A 151 -3.30 11.87 8.57
CA PHE A 151 -4.73 11.74 8.90
C PHE A 151 -5.12 12.60 10.10
N VAL A 152 -4.37 12.54 11.19
CA VAL A 152 -4.62 13.36 12.40
C VAL A 152 -4.61 14.85 12.05
N ASP A 153 -3.71 15.28 11.18
CA ASP A 153 -3.60 16.67 10.75
C ASP A 153 -4.70 17.08 9.75
N PHE A 154 -5.22 16.13 9.00
CA PHE A 154 -6.25 16.36 7.98
C PHE A 154 -7.66 16.43 8.55
N LEU A 155 -8.03 15.50 9.44
CA LEU A 155 -9.41 15.35 9.93
C LEU A 155 -10.01 16.62 10.56
N PRO A 156 -9.27 17.40 11.40
CA PRO A 156 -9.82 18.65 11.95
C PRO A 156 -10.13 19.74 10.92
N ARG A 157 -9.59 19.60 9.70
CA ARG A 157 -9.82 20.54 8.58
C ARG A 157 -10.92 20.09 7.64
N ALA A 158 -11.43 18.87 7.84
CA ALA A 158 -12.56 18.36 7.10
C ALA A 158 -13.86 18.78 7.79
N GLU A 159 -14.70 19.57 7.11
CA GLU A 159 -15.96 20.09 7.69
C GLU A 159 -16.96 18.95 7.95
N TYR A 160 -16.95 17.90 7.13
CA TYR A 160 -17.82 16.73 7.26
C TYR A 160 -17.21 15.49 6.61
N PRO A 161 -17.64 14.28 7.02
CA PRO A 161 -17.22 13.05 6.37
C PRO A 161 -17.82 12.90 4.97
N VAL A 162 -16.98 12.88 3.95
CA VAL A 162 -17.41 12.63 2.55
C VAL A 162 -17.78 11.15 2.39
N ARG A 163 -18.98 10.89 1.83
CA ARG A 163 -19.53 9.54 1.58
C ARG A 163 -19.82 9.32 0.08
N ALA A 164 -18.98 9.86 -0.78
CA ALA A 164 -19.10 9.68 -2.22
C ALA A 164 -18.49 8.36 -2.67
N GLY A 165 -18.95 7.81 -3.80
CA GLY A 165 -18.34 6.64 -4.45
C GLY A 165 -17.05 6.97 -5.21
N SER A 166 -16.16 7.73 -4.60
CA SER A 166 -14.88 8.17 -5.17
C SER A 166 -13.75 8.06 -4.15
N HIS A 167 -12.50 8.16 -4.59
CA HIS A 167 -11.31 8.11 -3.72
C HIS A 167 -11.24 9.26 -2.68
N GLY A 168 -12.06 10.30 -2.84
CA GLY A 168 -12.24 11.35 -1.84
C GLY A 168 -13.12 10.96 -0.64
N ASN A 169 -13.63 9.71 -0.58
CA ASN A 169 -14.49 9.21 0.49
C ASN A 169 -13.74 9.10 1.82
N SER A 170 -13.82 10.15 2.64
CA SER A 170 -13.13 10.20 3.94
C SER A 170 -13.80 9.32 5.00
N ALA A 171 -15.11 9.06 4.90
CA ALA A 171 -15.81 8.17 5.82
C ALA A 171 -15.34 6.71 5.64
N PHE A 172 -15.23 6.23 4.39
CA PHE A 172 -14.67 4.91 4.11
C PHE A 172 -13.20 4.81 4.55
N ALA A 173 -12.40 5.81 4.19
CA ALA A 173 -10.99 5.84 4.55
C ALA A 173 -10.78 5.80 6.08
N LEU A 174 -11.61 6.51 6.85
CA LEU A 174 -11.54 6.51 8.30
C LEU A 174 -11.89 5.13 8.89
N VAL A 175 -12.96 4.49 8.39
CA VAL A 175 -13.33 3.12 8.83
C VAL A 175 -12.16 2.16 8.58
N LEU A 176 -11.60 2.17 7.37
CA LEU A 176 -10.49 1.28 7.01
C LEU A 176 -9.21 1.53 7.81
N ALA A 177 -8.95 2.79 8.17
CA ALA A 177 -7.75 3.16 8.93
C ALA A 177 -7.84 2.82 10.43
N LEU A 178 -9.05 2.53 10.94
CA LEU A 178 -9.32 2.21 12.35
C LEU A 178 -9.46 0.69 12.60
N GLU A 179 -9.57 -0.13 11.54
CA GLU A 179 -9.57 -1.60 11.64
C GLU A 179 -8.18 -2.16 11.94
#